data_4bce6bff85483b10ac4984eb5b999b34
#
_entry.id   4bce6bff85483b10ac4984eb5b999b34
#
_cell.length_a   1.000
_cell.length_b   1.000
_cell.length_c   1.000
_cell.angle_alpha   90.00
_cell.angle_beta   90.00
_cell.angle_gamma   90.00
#
_symmetry.space_group_name_H-M   'P 1'
#
loop_
_entity.id
_entity.type
_entity.pdbx_description
1 polymer ?
#
loop_
_entity_poly.entity_id
_entity_poly.type
_entity_poly.pdbx_seq_one_letter_code
_entity_poly.pdbx_strand_id
1 'polypeptide(L)'
;MIGTLPSSRRRERIYVSTTDTFDEERDLDFIAIEHRINGEPVRLTTEERIYAARFLDERGWEAPAIAHRIGTTGPIVAGWKANGWKRGVSLPPPEKRPEPVCGEPRMYRRHLKNGERCDVCRAANTAADRRYRMTGSQKEQP
;
A
#
# COMPACT_ATOMS: atom_id res chain seq x y z
N MET A 1 32.07 -39.07 -10.32
CA MET A 1 31.15 -38.81 -9.19
C MET A 1 29.90 -38.15 -9.73
N ILE A 2 28.81 -38.84 -9.68
CA ILE A 2 27.50 -38.29 -10.06
C ILE A 2 26.99 -37.52 -8.86
N GLY A 3 27.05 -36.18 -8.92
CA GLY A 3 26.47 -35.32 -7.91
C GLY A 3 24.97 -35.54 -7.84
N THR A 4 24.49 -36.07 -6.73
CA THR A 4 23.08 -36.19 -6.45
C THR A 4 22.54 -34.77 -6.37
N LEU A 5 21.77 -34.33 -7.39
CA LEU A 5 21.02 -33.08 -7.31
C LEU A 5 20.12 -33.15 -6.07
N PRO A 6 20.12 -32.11 -5.21
CA PRO A 6 19.24 -32.09 -4.06
C PRO A 6 17.82 -32.27 -4.59
N SER A 7 17.15 -33.31 -4.13
CA SER A 7 15.75 -33.53 -4.46
C SER A 7 15.01 -32.23 -4.17
N SER A 8 14.35 -31.68 -5.17
CA SER A 8 13.47 -30.54 -4.98
C SER A 8 12.54 -30.90 -3.81
N ARG A 9 12.75 -30.27 -2.66
CA ARG A 9 11.81 -30.43 -1.55
C ARG A 9 10.45 -30.12 -2.12
N ARG A 10 9.61 -31.15 -2.31
CA ARG A 10 8.21 -30.95 -2.63
C ARG A 10 7.71 -29.95 -1.60
N ARG A 11 7.41 -28.73 -2.04
CA ARG A 11 6.81 -27.73 -1.16
C ARG A 11 5.54 -28.36 -0.65
N GLU A 12 5.49 -28.62 0.63
CA GLU A 12 4.32 -29.20 1.27
C GLU A 12 3.14 -28.29 0.99
N ARG A 13 2.08 -28.89 0.42
CA ARG A 13 0.87 -28.14 0.11
C ARG A 13 0.20 -27.70 1.42
N ILE A 14 -0.14 -26.45 1.50
CA ILE A 14 -0.88 -25.89 2.63
C ILE A 14 -2.35 -26.04 2.33
N TYR A 15 -3.08 -26.70 3.22
CA TYR A 15 -4.52 -26.86 3.10
C TYR A 15 -5.24 -25.89 4.00
N VAL A 16 -6.24 -25.19 3.45
CA VAL A 16 -7.19 -24.42 4.22
C VAL A 16 -8.30 -25.38 4.64
N SER A 17 -8.14 -26.01 5.79
CA SER A 17 -9.04 -27.04 6.27
C SER A 17 -10.40 -26.45 6.62
N THR A 18 -11.35 -26.61 5.72
CA THR A 18 -12.75 -26.27 5.97
C THR A 18 -13.62 -27.39 5.40
N THR A 19 -14.71 -27.67 6.09
CA THR A 19 -15.77 -28.57 5.62
C THR A 19 -16.54 -27.88 4.47
N ASP A 20 -16.57 -26.56 4.51
CA ASP A 20 -17.27 -25.72 3.53
C ASP A 20 -16.26 -25.12 2.56
N THR A 21 -16.60 -25.12 1.28
CA THR A 21 -15.79 -24.54 0.21
C THR A 21 -16.00 -23.03 0.04
N PHE A 22 -17.12 -22.53 0.54
CA PHE A 22 -17.53 -21.13 0.44
C PHE A 22 -18.27 -20.69 1.71
N ASP A 23 -17.96 -19.50 2.20
CA ASP A 23 -18.64 -18.82 3.30
C ASP A 23 -19.48 -17.68 2.73
N GLU A 24 -20.81 -17.86 2.69
CA GLU A 24 -21.73 -16.85 2.15
C GLU A 24 -21.81 -15.58 3.01
N GLU A 25 -21.68 -15.70 4.33
CA GLU A 25 -21.76 -14.54 5.24
C GLU A 25 -20.57 -13.59 5.05
N ARG A 26 -19.40 -14.14 4.76
CA ARG A 26 -18.16 -13.40 4.61
C ARG A 26 -17.74 -13.21 3.15
N ASP A 27 -18.47 -13.83 2.23
CA ASP A 27 -18.12 -13.86 0.80
C ASP A 27 -16.67 -14.35 0.57
N LEU A 28 -16.34 -15.50 1.17
CA LEU A 28 -15.01 -16.11 1.11
C LEU A 28 -15.04 -17.40 0.31
N ASP A 29 -14.25 -17.46 -0.75
CA ASP A 29 -13.95 -18.67 -1.51
C ASP A 29 -12.68 -19.33 -0.96
N PHE A 30 -12.85 -20.36 -0.15
CA PHE A 30 -11.71 -21.07 0.46
C PHE A 30 -10.87 -21.86 -0.55
N ILE A 31 -11.44 -22.25 -1.68
CA ILE A 31 -10.69 -22.90 -2.75
C ILE A 31 -9.74 -21.89 -3.40
N ALA A 32 -10.21 -20.69 -3.70
CA ALA A 32 -9.39 -19.62 -4.25
C ALA A 32 -8.27 -19.21 -3.27
N ILE A 33 -8.60 -19.10 -1.99
CA ILE A 33 -7.63 -18.79 -0.91
C ILE A 33 -6.55 -19.87 -0.85
N GLU A 34 -6.91 -21.14 -0.85
CA GLU A 34 -5.95 -22.26 -0.81
C GLU A 34 -5.02 -22.25 -2.02
N HIS A 35 -5.56 -22.07 -3.21
CA HIS A 35 -4.74 -21.97 -4.42
C HIS A 35 -3.76 -20.81 -4.36
N ARG A 36 -4.18 -19.65 -3.90
CA ARG A 36 -3.29 -18.49 -3.75
C ARG A 36 -2.20 -18.70 -2.72
N ILE A 37 -2.53 -19.28 -1.57
CA ILE A 37 -1.55 -19.61 -0.51
C ILE A 37 -0.48 -20.57 -1.03
N ASN A 38 -0.83 -21.48 -1.92
CA ASN A 38 0.11 -22.42 -2.54
C ASN A 38 0.90 -21.85 -3.73
N GLY A 39 0.71 -20.57 -4.04
CA GLY A 39 1.48 -19.87 -5.08
C GLY A 39 0.84 -19.82 -6.44
N GLU A 40 -0.41 -20.25 -6.58
CA GLU A 40 -1.14 -20.17 -7.83
C GLU A 40 -1.67 -18.74 -8.07
N PRO A 41 -1.67 -18.22 -9.31
CA PRO A 41 -2.02 -16.83 -9.61
C PRO A 41 -3.56 -16.62 -9.64
N VAL A 42 -4.21 -16.84 -8.51
CA VAL A 42 -5.64 -16.61 -8.35
C VAL A 42 -5.89 -15.21 -7.78
N ARG A 43 -6.86 -14.50 -8.32
CA ARG A 43 -7.27 -13.20 -7.78
C ARG A 43 -8.14 -13.41 -6.55
N LEU A 44 -7.78 -12.71 -5.47
CA LEU A 44 -8.55 -12.69 -4.23
C LEU A 44 -9.23 -11.34 -4.04
N THR A 45 -10.41 -11.35 -3.45
CA THR A 45 -11.04 -10.14 -2.92
C THR A 45 -10.24 -9.61 -1.73
N THR A 46 -10.55 -8.41 -1.27
CA THR A 46 -9.85 -7.84 -0.10
C THR A 46 -10.09 -8.69 1.15
N GLU A 47 -11.30 -9.16 1.35
CA GLU A 47 -11.67 -10.02 2.49
C GLU A 47 -10.94 -11.37 2.45
N GLU A 48 -10.85 -11.98 1.28
CA GLU A 48 -10.09 -13.21 1.07
C GLU A 48 -8.59 -13.03 1.32
N ARG A 49 -8.03 -11.89 0.92
CA ARG A 49 -6.62 -11.55 1.20
C ARG A 49 -6.36 -11.40 2.69
N ILE A 50 -7.26 -10.73 3.42
CA ILE A 50 -7.16 -10.58 4.87
C ILE A 50 -7.23 -11.95 5.55
N TYR A 51 -8.15 -12.80 5.13
CA TYR A 51 -8.27 -14.16 5.65
C TYR A 51 -7.00 -14.98 5.38
N ALA A 52 -6.50 -14.96 4.17
CA ALA A 52 -5.27 -15.64 3.78
C ALA A 52 -4.06 -15.13 4.57
N ALA A 53 -3.95 -13.82 4.75
CA ALA A 53 -2.87 -13.20 5.53
C ALA A 53 -2.90 -13.63 6.98
N ARG A 54 -4.07 -13.61 7.61
CA ARG A 54 -4.25 -14.08 8.99
C ARG A 54 -3.88 -15.56 9.12
N PHE A 55 -4.34 -16.37 8.19
CA PHE A 55 -4.05 -17.81 8.17
C PHE A 55 -2.54 -18.10 8.12
N LEU A 56 -1.81 -17.38 7.29
CA LEU A 56 -0.35 -17.51 7.19
C LEU A 56 0.39 -16.92 8.41
N ASP A 57 -0.10 -15.82 8.98
CA ASP A 57 0.45 -15.24 10.20
C ASP A 57 0.32 -16.20 11.40
N GLU A 58 -0.81 -16.85 11.55
CA GLU A 58 -1.03 -17.89 12.59
C GLU A 58 -0.09 -19.09 12.44
N ARG A 59 0.44 -19.32 11.24
CA ARG A 59 1.45 -20.34 10.93
C ARG A 59 2.90 -19.84 11.08
N GLY A 60 3.10 -18.61 11.54
CA GLY A 60 4.41 -18.04 11.82
C GLY A 60 5.08 -17.38 10.60
N TRP A 61 4.34 -17.07 9.54
CA TRP A 61 4.88 -16.33 8.40
C TRP A 61 5.07 -14.86 8.75
N GLU A 62 6.14 -14.28 8.24
CA GLU A 62 6.39 -12.84 8.38
C GLU A 62 5.61 -12.00 7.36
N ALA A 63 5.26 -10.78 7.73
CA ALA A 63 4.46 -9.88 6.89
C ALA A 63 5.00 -9.68 5.45
N PRO A 64 6.31 -9.52 5.19
CA PRO A 64 6.82 -9.43 3.83
C PRO A 64 6.60 -10.71 3.01
N ALA A 65 6.77 -11.88 3.62
CA ALA A 65 6.55 -13.16 2.96
C ALA A 65 5.08 -13.40 2.65
N ILE A 66 4.19 -13.07 3.57
CA ILE A 66 2.75 -13.10 3.38
C ILE A 66 2.35 -12.17 2.22
N ALA A 67 2.82 -10.94 2.25
CA ALA A 67 2.52 -9.94 1.23
C ALA A 67 2.92 -10.41 -0.18
N HIS A 68 4.10 -10.96 -0.32
CA HIS A 68 4.57 -11.52 -1.58
C HIS A 68 3.66 -12.66 -2.07
N ARG A 69 3.25 -13.54 -1.17
CA ARG A 69 2.44 -14.71 -1.50
C ARG A 69 1.03 -14.34 -1.94
N ILE A 70 0.38 -13.40 -1.29
CA ILE A 70 -0.99 -12.98 -1.59
C ILE A 70 -1.10 -11.81 -2.57
N GLY A 71 0.01 -11.23 -3.00
CA GLY A 71 0.06 -10.13 -3.97
C GLY A 71 -0.31 -8.77 -3.39
N THR A 72 0.22 -8.44 -2.23
CA THR A 72 0.09 -7.12 -1.57
C THR A 72 1.45 -6.65 -1.04
N THR A 73 1.48 -5.68 -0.17
CA THR A 73 2.70 -5.15 0.44
C THR A 73 2.77 -5.43 1.94
N GLY A 74 4.00 -5.54 2.49
CA GLY A 74 4.21 -5.79 3.91
C GLY A 74 3.50 -4.79 4.83
N PRO A 75 3.56 -3.47 4.58
CA PRO A 75 2.83 -2.47 5.36
C PRO A 75 1.32 -2.68 5.41
N ILE A 76 0.71 -3.13 4.31
CA ILE A 76 -0.73 -3.43 4.27
C ILE A 76 -1.06 -4.61 5.18
N VAL A 77 -0.28 -5.68 5.11
CA VAL A 77 -0.45 -6.85 5.99
C VAL A 77 -0.29 -6.47 7.46
N ALA A 78 0.75 -5.70 7.79
CA ALA A 78 0.98 -5.17 9.14
C ALA A 78 -0.18 -4.29 9.62
N GLY A 79 -0.76 -3.49 8.74
CA GLY A 79 -1.94 -2.68 9.02
C GLY A 79 -3.17 -3.52 9.34
N TRP A 80 -3.42 -4.57 8.60
CA TRP A 80 -4.51 -5.50 8.90
C TRP A 80 -4.32 -6.19 10.25
N LYS A 81 -3.12 -6.65 10.53
CA LYS A 81 -2.79 -7.26 11.83
C LYS A 81 -3.01 -6.29 12.99
N ALA A 82 -2.55 -5.06 12.87
CA ALA A 82 -2.75 -4.00 13.86
C ALA A 82 -4.23 -3.64 14.06
N ASN A 83 -5.05 -3.77 13.01
CA ASN A 83 -6.49 -3.49 13.04
C ASN A 83 -7.36 -4.73 13.36
N GLY A 84 -6.78 -5.78 13.92
CA GLY A 84 -7.50 -6.99 14.28
C GLY A 84 -8.01 -7.81 13.08
N TRP A 85 -7.28 -7.80 11.98
CA TRP A 85 -7.62 -8.52 10.74
C TRP A 85 -8.95 -8.07 10.12
N LYS A 86 -9.20 -6.78 10.21
CA LYS A 86 -10.34 -6.13 9.58
C LYS A 86 -9.87 -5.20 8.48
N ARG A 87 -10.74 -5.01 7.51
CA ARG A 87 -10.55 -3.99 6.49
C ARG A 87 -10.34 -2.64 7.16
N GLY A 88 -9.27 -1.95 6.79
CA GLY A 88 -9.01 -0.60 7.31
C GLY A 88 -10.16 0.34 6.99
N VAL A 89 -10.52 1.18 7.95
CA VAL A 89 -11.40 2.31 7.66
C VAL A 89 -10.67 3.17 6.63
N SER A 90 -11.29 3.39 5.50
CA SER A 90 -10.78 4.36 4.53
C SER A 90 -10.59 5.68 5.26
N LEU A 91 -9.35 6.13 5.39
CA LEU A 91 -9.10 7.46 5.95
C LEU A 91 -9.93 8.46 5.13
N PRO A 92 -10.62 9.39 5.78
CA PRO A 92 -11.28 10.45 5.04
C PRO A 92 -10.24 11.09 4.11
N PRO A 93 -10.62 11.42 2.88
CA PRO A 93 -9.71 12.08 1.97
C PRO A 93 -9.09 13.27 2.70
N PRO A 94 -7.78 13.48 2.57
CA PRO A 94 -7.12 14.60 3.23
C PRO A 94 -7.91 15.87 2.90
N GLU A 95 -8.17 16.67 3.92
CA GLU A 95 -8.85 17.95 3.75
C GLU A 95 -8.24 18.69 2.55
N LYS A 96 -9.10 19.10 1.65
CA LYS A 96 -8.65 19.87 0.49
C LYS A 96 -7.86 21.06 0.99
N ARG A 97 -6.60 21.12 0.65
CA ARG A 97 -5.76 22.28 0.96
C ARG A 97 -6.51 23.53 0.47
N PRO A 98 -6.54 24.59 1.27
CA PRO A 98 -7.18 25.84 0.85
C PRO A 98 -6.60 26.27 -0.51
N GLU A 99 -7.41 26.88 -1.32
CA GLU A 99 -6.97 27.37 -2.63
C GLU A 99 -5.80 28.33 -2.45
N PRO A 100 -4.80 28.28 -3.34
CA PRO A 100 -3.65 29.15 -3.26
C PRO A 100 -4.09 30.61 -3.54
N VAL A 101 -3.52 31.52 -2.78
CA VAL A 101 -3.76 32.97 -2.91
C VAL A 101 -2.55 33.63 -3.56
N CYS A 102 -2.75 34.77 -4.25
CA CYS A 102 -1.63 35.56 -4.77
C CYS A 102 -0.62 35.91 -3.69
N GLY A 103 0.65 35.73 -3.96
CA GLY A 103 1.75 35.86 -3.01
C GLY A 103 2.27 34.54 -2.46
N GLU A 104 1.60 33.42 -2.77
CA GLU A 104 2.09 32.09 -2.43
C GLU A 104 2.84 31.44 -3.62
N PRO A 105 3.93 30.68 -3.36
CA PRO A 105 4.65 29.96 -4.42
C PRO A 105 3.77 29.02 -5.25
N ARG A 106 2.73 28.43 -4.63
CA ARG A 106 1.77 27.54 -5.29
C ARG A 106 0.95 28.27 -6.35
N MET A 107 0.61 29.53 -6.09
CA MET A 107 -0.15 30.35 -7.04
C MET A 107 0.66 30.72 -8.28
N TYR A 108 1.97 30.86 -8.13
CA TYR A 108 2.87 31.09 -9.28
C TYR A 108 2.74 30.00 -10.35
N ARG A 109 2.74 28.73 -9.93
CA ARG A 109 2.56 27.59 -10.85
C ARG A 109 1.20 27.63 -11.54
N ARG A 110 0.15 28.04 -10.83
CA ARG A 110 -1.20 28.17 -11.38
C ARG A 110 -1.27 29.28 -12.42
N HIS A 111 -0.66 30.42 -12.15
CA HIS A 111 -0.54 31.51 -13.12
C HIS A 111 0.22 31.10 -14.37
N LEU A 112 1.34 30.39 -14.24
CA LEU A 112 2.09 29.88 -15.40
C LEU A 112 1.23 28.92 -16.24
N LYS A 113 0.48 28.04 -15.60
CA LYS A 113 -0.42 27.10 -16.30
C LYS A 113 -1.52 27.84 -17.06
N ASN A 114 -2.03 28.94 -16.54
CA ASN A 114 -3.05 29.76 -17.16
C ASN A 114 -2.51 30.80 -18.14
N GLY A 115 -1.18 30.88 -18.32
CA GLY A 115 -0.54 31.88 -19.16
C GLY A 115 -0.55 33.32 -18.58
N GLU A 116 -0.81 33.44 -17.27
CA GLU A 116 -0.87 34.73 -16.58
C GLU A 116 0.50 35.13 -16.03
N ARG A 117 0.79 36.42 -16.05
CA ARG A 117 2.00 36.98 -15.43
C ARG A 117 1.62 37.68 -14.12
N CYS A 118 2.18 37.24 -13.01
CA CYS A 118 1.97 37.85 -11.71
C CYS A 118 3.33 38.07 -11.04
N ASP A 119 3.74 39.32 -10.90
CA ASP A 119 5.07 39.68 -10.35
C ASP A 119 5.13 39.33 -8.84
N VAL A 120 4.04 39.46 -8.12
CA VAL A 120 3.95 39.11 -6.68
C VAL A 120 4.21 37.62 -6.47
N CYS A 121 3.54 36.76 -7.25
CA CYS A 121 3.73 35.31 -7.16
C CYS A 121 5.10 34.87 -7.64
N ARG A 122 5.64 35.53 -8.67
CA ARG A 122 7.01 35.31 -9.16
C ARG A 122 8.05 35.61 -8.07
N ALA A 123 7.92 36.74 -7.41
CA ALA A 123 8.81 37.12 -6.31
C ALA A 123 8.72 36.15 -5.15
N ALA A 124 7.50 35.71 -4.78
CA ALA A 124 7.29 34.73 -3.73
C ALA A 124 7.92 33.36 -4.08
N ASN A 125 7.79 32.92 -5.31
CA ASN A 125 8.43 31.66 -5.77
C ASN A 125 9.96 31.79 -5.74
N THR A 126 10.53 32.89 -6.20
CA THR A 126 11.98 33.13 -6.16
C THR A 126 12.51 33.13 -4.72
N ALA A 127 11.78 33.77 -3.81
CA ALA A 127 12.14 33.77 -2.38
C ALA A 127 12.08 32.37 -1.78
N ALA A 128 11.07 31.56 -2.12
CA ALA A 128 10.95 30.18 -1.67
C ALA A 128 12.11 29.31 -2.21
N ASP A 129 12.49 29.44 -3.47
CA ASP A 129 13.61 28.73 -4.07
C ASP A 129 14.94 29.10 -3.38
N ARG A 130 15.14 30.39 -3.09
CA ARG A 130 16.31 30.84 -2.34
C ARG A 130 16.38 30.23 -0.95
N ARG A 131 15.27 30.20 -0.21
CA ARG A 131 15.20 29.55 1.09
C ARG A 131 15.53 28.08 0.99
N TYR A 132 14.96 27.38 0.00
CA TYR A 132 15.24 25.97 -0.22
C TYR A 132 16.71 25.67 -0.46
N ARG A 133 17.39 26.49 -1.28
CA ARG A 133 18.83 26.34 -1.55
C ARG A 133 19.69 26.57 -0.30
N MET A 134 19.26 27.44 0.60
CA MET A 134 19.99 27.77 1.81
C MET A 134 19.70 26.84 2.98
N THR A 135 18.47 26.36 3.12
CA THR A 135 18.00 25.63 4.31
C THR A 135 17.47 24.22 4.02
N GLY A 136 17.28 23.86 2.75
CA GLY A 136 16.61 22.62 2.36
C GLY A 136 15.10 22.62 2.60
N SER A 137 14.49 23.76 2.98
CA SER A 137 13.06 23.90 3.21
C SER A 137 12.49 25.13 2.53
N GLN A 138 11.30 24.99 1.93
CA GLN A 138 10.56 26.13 1.37
C GLN A 138 9.75 26.90 2.43
N LYS A 139 9.61 26.34 3.63
CA LYS A 139 8.87 26.96 4.72
C LYS A 139 9.69 28.09 5.34
N GLU A 140 9.04 29.20 5.67
CA GLU A 140 9.63 30.21 6.53
C GLU A 140 9.96 29.59 7.90
N GLN A 141 11.19 29.77 8.34
CA GLN A 141 11.53 29.44 9.71
C GLN A 141 11.06 30.57 10.61
N PRO A 142 10.50 30.24 11.79
CA PRO A 142 10.08 31.24 12.76
C PRO A 142 11.25 32.05 13.29
#